data_1d6cf35f186a0a633132fd78d698040d
#
_entry.id   1d6cf35f186a0a633132fd78d698040d
#
_cell.length_a   1.000
_cell.length_b   1.000
_cell.length_c   1.000
_cell.angle_alpha   90.00
_cell.angle_beta   90.00
_cell.angle_gamma   90.00
#
_symmetry.space_group_name_H-M   'P 1'
#
loop_
_entity.id
_entity.type
_entity.pdbx_description
1 polymer ?
#
loop_
_entity_poly.entity_id
_entity_poly.type
_entity_poly.pdbx_seq_one_letter_code
_entity_poly.pdbx_strand_id
1 'polypeptide(L)'
;MELSKEQQTALVADLDARLRSEAEFEGALSGPVPDWYGRLLSSLILATGNAHVLYLSASYTLYGSAFSLNAVLFSQNLCVRATVSGTVGAPSGDRAEPVVTALSRASLTSMRLSCDHNALDERADSDWPGQIRVTLVFAGDLAVSLPLGAARTAAGDAELHALVATSRASLEH
;
A
#
# COMPACT_ATOMS: atom_id res chain seq x y z
N MET A 1 -3.57 -14.00 -20.48
CA MET A 1 -2.49 -15.01 -20.31
C MET A 1 -2.59 -15.51 -18.89
N GLU A 2 -2.93 -16.79 -18.71
CA GLU A 2 -3.01 -17.38 -17.37
C GLU A 2 -1.59 -17.62 -16.84
N LEU A 3 -1.36 -17.27 -15.56
CA LEU A 3 -0.11 -17.60 -14.88
C LEU A 3 -0.01 -19.10 -14.65
N SER A 4 1.20 -19.64 -14.73
CA SER A 4 1.47 -20.97 -14.22
C SER A 4 1.26 -21.00 -12.69
N LYS A 5 1.02 -22.19 -12.13
CA LYS A 5 0.87 -22.36 -10.67
C LYS A 5 2.10 -21.86 -9.90
N GLU A 6 3.29 -22.04 -10.46
CA GLU A 6 4.54 -21.58 -9.86
C GLU A 6 4.63 -20.04 -9.83
N GLN A 7 4.23 -19.37 -10.92
CA GLN A 7 4.18 -17.91 -10.99
C GLN A 7 3.16 -17.32 -10.01
N GLN A 8 2.00 -17.96 -9.88
CA GLN A 8 1.00 -17.56 -8.89
C GLN A 8 1.54 -17.68 -7.45
N THR A 9 2.21 -18.80 -7.14
CA THR A 9 2.80 -19.02 -5.82
C THR A 9 3.89 -17.99 -5.52
N ALA A 10 4.75 -17.67 -6.48
CA ALA A 10 5.79 -16.67 -6.33
C ALA A 10 5.20 -15.26 -6.10
N LEU A 11 4.14 -14.90 -6.84
CA LEU A 11 3.46 -13.61 -6.67
C LEU A 11 2.80 -13.49 -5.29
N VAL A 12 2.15 -14.55 -4.80
CA VAL A 12 1.57 -14.59 -3.45
C VAL A 12 2.67 -14.41 -2.40
N ALA A 13 3.79 -15.11 -2.53
CA ALA A 13 4.89 -15.05 -1.59
C ALA A 13 5.55 -13.66 -1.55
N ASP A 14 5.75 -13.03 -2.71
CA ASP A 14 6.29 -11.66 -2.79
C ASP A 14 5.36 -10.65 -2.13
N LEU A 15 4.07 -10.70 -2.45
CA LEU A 15 3.08 -9.80 -1.88
C LEU A 15 2.93 -10.01 -0.36
N ASP A 16 2.93 -11.26 0.12
CA ASP A 16 2.91 -11.59 1.55
C ASP A 16 4.14 -11.04 2.27
N ALA A 17 5.34 -11.25 1.70
CA ALA A 17 6.58 -10.75 2.28
C ALA A 17 6.59 -9.22 2.37
N ARG A 18 6.17 -8.53 1.31
CA ARG A 18 6.10 -7.06 1.28
C ARG A 18 5.07 -6.51 2.27
N LEU A 19 3.89 -7.11 2.37
CA LEU A 19 2.88 -6.71 3.36
C LEU A 19 3.37 -6.92 4.79
N ARG A 20 4.06 -8.02 5.07
CA ARG A 20 4.62 -8.32 6.40
C ARG A 20 5.81 -7.45 6.77
N SER A 21 6.56 -6.93 5.80
CA SER A 21 7.69 -6.05 6.04
C SER A 21 7.29 -4.65 6.53
N GLU A 22 6.03 -4.27 6.35
CA GLU A 22 5.47 -3.06 6.97
C GLU A 22 5.43 -3.28 8.50
N ALA A 23 6.29 -2.60 9.26
CA ALA A 23 6.69 -2.93 10.64
C ALA A 23 5.52 -3.01 11.63
N GLU A 24 4.44 -2.31 11.38
CA GLU A 24 3.23 -2.36 12.24
C GLU A 24 2.38 -3.62 11.99
N PHE A 25 2.67 -4.34 10.92
CA PHE A 25 1.89 -5.48 10.47
C PHE A 25 2.40 -6.82 11.04
N GLU A 26 3.70 -6.94 11.31
CA GLU A 26 4.29 -8.17 11.82
C GLU A 26 3.65 -8.64 13.14
N GLY A 27 3.39 -7.72 14.06
CA GLY A 27 2.75 -8.03 15.34
C GLY A 27 1.32 -8.58 15.21
N ALA A 28 0.59 -8.19 14.19
CA ALA A 28 -0.80 -8.60 13.97
C ALA A 28 -0.94 -10.03 13.42
N LEU A 29 0.12 -10.57 12.81
CA LEU A 29 0.16 -11.90 12.19
C LEU A 29 1.08 -12.87 12.91
N SER A 30 1.39 -12.62 14.19
CA SER A 30 2.29 -13.46 15.01
C SER A 30 1.71 -14.83 15.42
N GLY A 31 0.47 -15.12 15.03
CA GLY A 31 -0.22 -16.38 15.27
C GLY A 31 -0.60 -17.12 13.97
N PRO A 32 -1.55 -18.06 14.02
CA PRO A 32 -2.13 -18.68 12.84
C PRO A 32 -2.67 -17.60 11.90
N VAL A 33 -2.36 -17.73 10.60
CA VAL A 33 -2.78 -16.76 9.58
C VAL A 33 -4.31 -16.67 9.56
N PRO A 34 -4.90 -15.49 9.82
CA PRO A 34 -6.34 -15.34 9.81
C PRO A 34 -6.92 -15.53 8.40
N ASP A 35 -8.12 -16.09 8.31
CA ASP A 35 -8.81 -16.32 7.02
C ASP A 35 -8.97 -15.06 6.18
N TRP A 36 -9.24 -13.91 6.83
CA TRP A 36 -9.38 -12.63 6.12
C TRP A 36 -8.09 -12.21 5.41
N TYR A 37 -6.92 -12.58 5.94
CA TYR A 37 -5.65 -12.23 5.34
C TYR A 37 -5.41 -12.99 4.03
N GLY A 38 -5.70 -14.30 3.99
CA GLY A 38 -5.65 -15.08 2.76
C GLY A 38 -6.61 -14.55 1.69
N ARG A 39 -7.82 -14.09 2.11
CA ARG A 39 -8.78 -13.45 1.21
C ARG A 39 -8.28 -12.09 0.71
N LEU A 40 -7.63 -11.30 1.57
CA LEU A 40 -7.01 -10.04 1.20
C LEU A 40 -5.95 -10.25 0.10
N LEU A 41 -5.00 -11.17 0.31
CA LEU A 41 -3.97 -11.49 -0.68
C LEU A 41 -4.59 -11.92 -2.01
N SER A 42 -5.57 -12.82 -1.98
CA SER A 42 -6.27 -13.27 -3.18
C SER A 42 -6.96 -12.12 -3.92
N SER A 43 -7.63 -11.22 -3.18
CA SER A 43 -8.33 -10.07 -3.75
C SER A 43 -7.36 -9.05 -4.35
N LEU A 44 -6.22 -8.81 -3.71
CA LEU A 44 -5.16 -7.93 -4.21
C LEU A 44 -4.57 -8.48 -5.51
N ILE A 45 -4.28 -9.79 -5.57
CA ILE A 45 -3.76 -10.45 -6.77
C ILE A 45 -4.77 -10.38 -7.91
N LEU A 46 -6.05 -10.63 -7.64
CA LEU A 46 -7.10 -10.51 -8.64
C LEU A 46 -7.22 -9.07 -9.17
N ALA A 47 -7.13 -8.08 -8.29
CA ALA A 47 -7.24 -6.67 -8.66
C ALA A 47 -6.03 -6.15 -9.44
N THR A 48 -4.82 -6.61 -9.11
CA THR A 48 -3.59 -6.22 -9.81
C THR A 48 -3.35 -7.05 -11.09
N GLY A 49 -4.00 -8.21 -11.19
CA GLY A 49 -3.69 -9.19 -12.21
C GLY A 49 -2.24 -9.68 -12.04
N ASN A 50 -1.51 -9.80 -13.16
CA ASN A 50 -0.10 -10.21 -13.15
C ASN A 50 0.85 -9.03 -13.19
N ALA A 51 0.37 -7.83 -12.84
CA ALA A 51 1.18 -6.63 -12.93
C ALA A 51 2.20 -6.57 -11.80
N HIS A 52 3.42 -6.18 -12.14
CA HIS A 52 4.47 -5.92 -11.16
C HIS A 52 4.05 -4.78 -10.21
N VAL A 53 4.18 -5.00 -8.91
CA VAL A 53 3.90 -3.99 -7.88
C VAL A 53 5.11 -3.06 -7.76
N LEU A 54 4.91 -1.80 -8.15
CA LEU A 54 5.92 -0.74 -8.11
C LEU A 54 6.08 -0.12 -6.73
N TYR A 55 4.98 -0.03 -5.99
CA TYR A 55 4.94 0.52 -4.64
C TYR A 55 3.85 -0.17 -3.84
N LEU A 56 4.14 -0.43 -2.58
CA LEU A 56 3.19 -0.94 -1.61
C LEU A 56 3.36 -0.19 -0.30
N SER A 57 2.26 0.21 0.32
CA SER A 57 2.22 0.72 1.68
C SER A 57 1.00 0.17 2.39
N ALA A 58 1.16 -0.17 3.65
CA ALA A 58 0.08 -0.65 4.49
C ALA A 58 0.13 0.00 5.86
N SER A 59 -1.02 0.06 6.53
CA SER A 59 -1.13 0.42 7.94
C SER A 59 -2.09 -0.51 8.64
N TYR A 60 -1.74 -0.90 9.83
CA TYR A 60 -2.58 -1.70 10.72
C TYR A 60 -2.79 -0.94 12.03
N THR A 61 -4.02 -0.85 12.48
CA THR A 61 -4.38 -0.17 13.70
C THR A 61 -5.26 -1.08 14.55
N LEU A 62 -4.92 -1.19 15.82
CA LEU A 62 -5.67 -1.97 16.80
C LEU A 62 -6.21 -1.04 17.89
N TYR A 63 -7.52 -1.06 18.11
CA TYR A 63 -8.21 -0.34 19.17
C TYR A 63 -8.98 -1.33 20.05
N GLY A 64 -8.41 -1.69 21.18
CA GLY A 64 -8.96 -2.77 22.01
C GLY A 64 -8.98 -4.09 21.23
N SER A 65 -10.18 -4.64 20.99
CA SER A 65 -10.35 -5.82 20.14
C SER A 65 -10.63 -5.51 18.67
N ALA A 66 -10.99 -4.27 18.33
CA ALA A 66 -11.26 -3.87 16.94
C ALA A 66 -9.96 -3.58 16.20
N PHE A 67 -9.88 -4.03 14.93
CA PHE A 67 -8.74 -3.71 14.06
C PHE A 67 -9.20 -3.09 12.75
N SER A 68 -8.31 -2.32 12.16
CA SER A 68 -8.43 -1.81 10.79
C SER A 68 -7.09 -1.96 10.09
N LEU A 69 -7.13 -2.53 8.89
CA LEU A 69 -6.01 -2.62 7.98
C LEU A 69 -6.34 -1.82 6.72
N ASN A 70 -5.40 -0.99 6.29
CA ASN A 70 -5.44 -0.32 5.01
C ASN A 70 -4.19 -0.69 4.24
N ALA A 71 -4.34 -0.99 2.96
CA ALA A 71 -3.22 -1.23 2.05
C ALA A 71 -3.45 -0.50 0.73
N VAL A 72 -2.37 -0.02 0.14
CA VAL A 72 -2.37 0.61 -1.18
C VAL A 72 -1.22 0.03 -1.98
N LEU A 73 -1.53 -0.42 -3.18
CA LEU A 73 -0.56 -0.92 -4.14
C LEU A 73 -0.62 -0.10 -5.43
N PHE A 74 0.53 0.13 -6.01
CA PHE A 74 0.64 0.73 -7.35
C PHE A 74 1.32 -0.25 -8.29
N SER A 75 0.70 -0.48 -9.43
CA SER A 75 1.33 -1.08 -10.60
C SER A 75 1.56 -0.01 -11.67
N GLN A 76 2.01 -0.42 -12.85
CA GLN A 76 2.20 0.51 -13.97
C GLN A 76 0.91 1.28 -14.31
N ASN A 77 -0.26 0.63 -14.26
CA ASN A 77 -1.52 1.19 -14.76
C ASN A 77 -2.61 1.35 -13.69
N LEU A 78 -2.43 0.74 -12.52
CA LEU A 78 -3.46 0.70 -11.49
C LEU A 78 -2.94 1.22 -10.14
N CYS A 79 -3.84 1.86 -9.39
CA CYS A 79 -3.78 2.05 -7.96
C CYS A 79 -4.85 1.14 -7.33
N VAL A 80 -4.45 0.22 -6.49
CA VAL A 80 -5.35 -0.70 -5.79
C VAL A 80 -5.36 -0.35 -4.32
N ARG A 81 -6.55 -0.06 -3.79
CA ARG A 81 -6.76 0.16 -2.35
C ARG A 81 -7.48 -1.04 -1.77
N ALA A 82 -7.05 -1.45 -0.60
CA ALA A 82 -7.74 -2.46 0.18
C ALA A 82 -7.96 -1.99 1.62
N THR A 83 -9.12 -2.30 2.17
CA THR A 83 -9.45 -2.08 3.57
C THR A 83 -10.02 -3.36 4.15
N VAL A 84 -9.62 -3.69 5.37
CA VAL A 84 -10.19 -4.78 6.15
C VAL A 84 -10.41 -4.26 7.56
N SER A 85 -11.60 -4.49 8.11
CA SER A 85 -11.87 -4.17 9.51
C SER A 85 -12.60 -5.34 10.16
N GLY A 86 -12.39 -5.51 11.47
CA GLY A 86 -13.00 -6.60 12.21
C GLY A 86 -12.63 -6.58 13.69
N THR A 87 -12.91 -7.68 14.35
CA THR A 87 -12.60 -7.86 15.77
C THR A 87 -11.66 -9.06 15.94
N VAL A 88 -10.56 -8.85 16.67
CA VAL A 88 -9.61 -9.92 17.00
C VAL A 88 -10.29 -10.94 17.92
N GLY A 89 -10.19 -12.22 17.57
CA GLY A 89 -10.79 -13.30 18.37
C GLY A 89 -12.31 -13.41 18.23
N ALA A 90 -12.92 -12.71 17.27
CA ALA A 90 -14.34 -12.86 16.98
C ALA A 90 -14.68 -14.31 16.60
N PRO A 91 -15.84 -14.84 17.06
CA PRO A 91 -16.30 -16.16 16.63
C PRO A 91 -16.44 -16.20 15.10
N SER A 92 -16.28 -17.38 14.52
CA SER A 92 -16.20 -17.64 13.07
C SER A 92 -17.38 -17.12 12.22
N GLY A 93 -18.39 -16.51 12.82
CA GLY A 93 -19.50 -15.85 12.16
C GLY A 93 -19.27 -14.37 11.81
N ASP A 94 -18.33 -13.71 12.49
CA ASP A 94 -18.01 -12.29 12.26
C ASP A 94 -16.77 -12.20 11.35
N ARG A 95 -16.99 -12.44 10.06
CA ARG A 95 -15.91 -12.52 9.08
C ARG A 95 -15.53 -11.12 8.62
N ALA A 96 -14.34 -10.67 9.00
CA ALA A 96 -13.72 -9.51 8.37
C ALA A 96 -13.59 -9.76 6.85
N GLU A 97 -14.24 -8.93 6.05
CA GLU A 97 -14.19 -9.04 4.58
C GLU A 97 -13.34 -7.93 4.00
N PRO A 98 -12.34 -8.26 3.15
CA PRO A 98 -11.57 -7.26 2.42
C PRO A 98 -12.46 -6.53 1.40
N VAL A 99 -12.41 -5.20 1.43
CA VAL A 99 -12.96 -4.34 0.38
C VAL A 99 -11.81 -3.87 -0.47
N VAL A 100 -11.77 -4.26 -1.74
CA VAL A 100 -10.70 -3.91 -2.68
C VAL A 100 -11.27 -3.08 -3.82
N THR A 101 -10.63 -1.94 -4.09
CA THR A 101 -11.00 -1.02 -5.17
C THR A 101 -9.79 -0.79 -6.06
N ALA A 102 -9.93 -1.02 -7.35
CA ALA A 102 -8.91 -0.73 -8.34
C ALA A 102 -9.27 0.55 -9.10
N LEU A 103 -8.29 1.45 -9.24
CA LEU A 103 -8.39 2.73 -9.93
C LEU A 103 -7.38 2.77 -11.07
N SER A 104 -7.77 3.29 -12.21
CA SER A 104 -6.81 3.55 -13.28
C SER A 104 -5.87 4.69 -12.89
N ARG A 105 -4.56 4.52 -13.06
CA ARG A 105 -3.60 5.61 -12.87
C ARG A 105 -3.79 6.73 -13.89
N ALA A 106 -4.36 6.43 -15.05
CA ALA A 106 -4.73 7.46 -16.03
C ALA A 106 -5.86 8.40 -15.55
N SER A 107 -6.58 8.03 -14.47
CA SER A 107 -7.57 8.91 -13.85
C SER A 107 -7.00 9.84 -12.76
N LEU A 108 -5.68 9.88 -12.58
CA LEU A 108 -5.00 10.82 -11.69
C LEU A 108 -5.22 12.27 -12.18
N THR A 109 -5.75 13.12 -11.30
CA THR A 109 -6.11 14.50 -11.63
C THR A 109 -5.17 15.52 -10.98
N SER A 110 -4.63 15.20 -9.82
CA SER A 110 -3.67 16.07 -9.14
C SER A 110 -2.79 15.31 -8.14
N MET A 111 -1.68 15.93 -7.79
CA MET A 111 -0.74 15.44 -6.79
C MET A 111 -0.32 16.57 -5.88
N ARG A 112 -0.35 16.33 -4.56
CA ARG A 112 0.17 17.23 -3.54
C ARG A 112 1.38 16.58 -2.88
N LEU A 113 2.46 17.35 -2.71
CA LEU A 113 3.69 16.89 -2.10
C LEU A 113 4.01 17.75 -0.87
N SER A 114 4.50 17.12 0.16
CA SER A 114 5.17 17.78 1.29
C SER A 114 6.42 16.99 1.66
N CYS A 115 7.43 17.69 2.13
CA CYS A 115 8.66 17.09 2.68
C CYS A 115 8.93 17.70 4.06
N ASP A 116 9.68 17.00 4.86
CA ASP A 116 10.07 17.45 6.20
C ASP A 116 11.43 18.19 6.19
N HIS A 117 12.14 18.15 5.07
CA HIS A 117 13.42 18.82 4.91
C HIS A 117 13.25 20.29 4.51
N ASN A 118 13.97 21.18 5.20
CA ASN A 118 14.10 22.57 4.82
C ASN A 118 15.31 22.76 3.91
N ALA A 119 15.08 23.01 2.62
CA ALA A 119 16.15 23.16 1.62
C ALA A 119 17.12 24.33 1.91
N LEU A 120 16.77 25.24 2.83
CA LEU A 120 17.61 26.37 3.23
C LEU A 120 18.36 26.10 4.55
N ASP A 121 18.16 24.93 5.18
CA ASP A 121 18.86 24.56 6.40
C ASP A 121 20.15 23.80 6.07
N GLU A 122 21.26 24.53 6.04
CA GLU A 122 22.60 23.98 5.78
C GLU A 122 23.10 23.04 6.90
N ARG A 123 22.38 22.94 8.03
CA ARG A 123 22.73 22.09 9.17
C ARG A 123 22.02 20.76 9.17
N ALA A 124 21.11 20.53 8.23
CA ALA A 124 20.41 19.27 8.14
C ALA A 124 21.37 18.17 7.66
N ASP A 125 21.72 17.26 8.56
CA ASP A 125 22.52 16.05 8.27
C ASP A 125 21.78 15.02 7.40
N SER A 126 20.58 15.33 6.93
CA SER A 126 19.75 14.44 6.13
C SER A 126 19.82 14.80 4.65
N ASP A 127 19.92 13.77 3.80
CA ASP A 127 19.87 13.92 2.36
C ASP A 127 18.54 14.55 1.91
N TRP A 128 18.64 15.58 1.08
CA TRP A 128 17.46 16.20 0.46
C TRP A 128 16.77 15.21 -0.49
N PRO A 129 15.44 15.14 -0.53
CA PRO A 129 14.41 15.97 0.10
C PRO A 129 13.96 15.52 1.51
N GLY A 130 14.63 14.58 2.14
CA GLY A 130 14.19 13.99 3.39
C GLY A 130 12.96 13.09 3.23
N GLN A 131 12.12 13.02 4.25
CA GLN A 131 10.89 12.25 4.18
C GLN A 131 9.83 13.00 3.40
N ILE A 132 9.28 12.35 2.38
CA ILE A 132 8.19 12.90 1.59
C ILE A 132 6.85 12.28 1.99
N ARG A 133 5.80 13.09 1.85
CA ARG A 133 4.40 12.64 1.86
C ARG A 133 3.75 13.08 0.55
N VAL A 134 2.96 12.20 -0.02
CA VAL A 134 2.26 12.49 -1.26
C VAL A 134 0.79 12.18 -1.11
N THR A 135 -0.06 13.08 -1.59
CA THR A 135 -1.49 12.82 -1.77
C THR A 135 -1.80 12.85 -3.25
N LEU A 136 -2.23 11.72 -3.77
CA LEU A 136 -2.67 11.50 -5.14
C LEU A 136 -4.19 11.60 -5.18
N VAL A 137 -4.73 12.44 -6.06
CA VAL A 137 -6.17 12.62 -6.23
C VAL A 137 -6.57 12.09 -7.60
N PHE A 138 -7.51 11.16 -7.62
CA PHE A 138 -8.06 10.53 -8.82
C PHE A 138 -9.42 11.14 -9.17
N ALA A 139 -9.90 10.90 -10.37
CA ALA A 139 -11.23 11.31 -10.79
C ALA A 139 -12.32 10.86 -9.79
N GLY A 140 -13.29 11.73 -9.52
CA GLY A 140 -14.29 11.50 -8.48
C GLY A 140 -13.83 11.85 -7.06
N ASP A 141 -12.78 12.70 -6.95
CA ASP A 141 -12.22 13.23 -5.69
C ASP A 141 -11.70 12.14 -4.73
N LEU A 142 -11.38 10.98 -5.27
CA LEU A 142 -10.79 9.92 -4.45
C LEU A 142 -9.32 10.22 -4.18
N ALA A 143 -9.00 10.52 -2.93
CA ALA A 143 -7.64 10.83 -2.48
C ALA A 143 -6.95 9.62 -1.84
N VAL A 144 -5.66 9.47 -2.13
CA VAL A 144 -4.77 8.47 -1.54
C VAL A 144 -3.54 9.18 -0.99
N SER A 145 -3.37 9.16 0.32
CA SER A 145 -2.19 9.75 1.00
C SER A 145 -1.19 8.66 1.34
N LEU A 146 0.08 8.91 1.04
CA LEU A 146 1.20 7.97 1.19
C LEU A 146 2.37 8.60 1.95
N PRO A 147 3.12 7.81 2.69
CA PRO A 147 2.85 6.42 3.08
C PRO A 147 1.64 6.32 4.01
N LEU A 148 1.04 5.14 4.11
CA LEU A 148 -0.10 4.89 5.02
C LEU A 148 0.35 4.73 6.48
N GLY A 149 1.48 4.07 6.72
CA GLY A 149 2.04 3.82 8.04
C GLY A 149 3.15 4.82 8.41
N ALA A 150 3.56 4.79 9.68
CA ALA A 150 4.68 5.57 10.18
C ALA A 150 6.03 4.89 9.90
N ALA A 151 6.04 3.57 9.82
CA ALA A 151 7.24 2.80 9.53
C ALA A 151 7.69 3.03 8.08
N ARG A 152 8.99 3.31 7.92
CA ARG A 152 9.59 3.59 6.63
C ARG A 152 10.87 2.79 6.48
N THR A 153 11.03 2.16 5.33
CA THR A 153 12.27 1.51 4.93
C THR A 153 12.93 2.32 3.82
N ALA A 154 14.24 2.26 3.71
CA ALA A 154 14.96 2.92 2.62
C ALA A 154 14.47 2.45 1.24
N ALA A 155 14.10 1.17 1.11
CA ALA A 155 13.52 0.64 -0.11
C ALA A 155 12.13 1.24 -0.40
N GLY A 156 11.25 1.32 0.61
CA GLY A 156 9.92 1.93 0.47
C GLY A 156 9.99 3.43 0.13
N ASP A 157 10.97 4.15 0.68
CA ASP A 157 11.21 5.55 0.32
C ASP A 157 11.67 5.68 -1.15
N ALA A 158 12.60 4.83 -1.60
CA ALA A 158 13.03 4.83 -3.00
C ALA A 158 11.87 4.50 -3.97
N GLU A 159 11.03 3.52 -3.62
CA GLU A 159 9.82 3.19 -4.39
C GLU A 159 8.83 4.37 -4.43
N LEU A 160 8.64 5.07 -3.30
CA LEU A 160 7.75 6.24 -3.22
C LEU A 160 8.27 7.39 -4.10
N HIS A 161 9.58 7.65 -4.09
CA HIS A 161 10.21 8.64 -4.98
C HIS A 161 10.00 8.28 -6.45
N ALA A 162 10.18 7.01 -6.83
CA ALA A 162 9.94 6.55 -8.19
C ALA A 162 8.45 6.67 -8.59
N LEU A 163 7.53 6.37 -7.66
CA LEU A 163 6.09 6.57 -7.87
C LEU A 163 5.75 8.04 -8.12
N VAL A 164 6.32 8.97 -7.33
CA VAL A 164 6.11 10.41 -7.50
C VAL A 164 6.60 10.86 -8.88
N ALA A 165 7.80 10.44 -9.30
CA ALA A 165 8.35 10.79 -10.60
C ALA A 165 7.45 10.33 -11.76
N THR A 166 6.99 9.07 -11.72
CA THR A 166 6.10 8.52 -12.76
C THR A 166 4.71 9.15 -12.74
N SER A 167 4.19 9.51 -11.54
CA SER A 167 2.89 10.18 -11.41
C SER A 167 2.92 11.62 -11.93
N ARG A 168 4.05 12.34 -11.74
CA ARG A 168 4.26 13.68 -12.30
C ARG A 168 4.21 13.61 -13.82
N ALA A 169 4.96 12.69 -14.44
CA ALA A 169 4.97 12.55 -15.89
C ALA A 169 3.56 12.24 -16.46
N SER A 170 2.71 11.55 -15.71
CA SER A 170 1.32 11.28 -16.13
C SER A 170 0.40 12.49 -16.05
N LEU A 171 0.74 13.52 -15.24
CA LEU A 171 -0.05 14.76 -15.11
C LEU A 171 0.34 15.82 -16.14
N GLU A 172 1.46 15.66 -16.83
CA GLU A 172 1.98 16.59 -17.86
C GLU A 172 1.41 16.28 -19.26
N HIS A 173 0.65 15.21 -19.42
CA HIS A 173 0.02 14.76 -20.67
C HIS A 173 -1.50 14.81 -20.59
#